data_916057cdf59d46b3850c9ee43483bb4d
#
_entry.id   916057cdf59d46b3850c9ee43483bb4d
#
_cell.length_a   1.000
_cell.length_b   1.000
_cell.length_c   1.000
_cell.angle_alpha   90.00
_cell.angle_beta   90.00
_cell.angle_gamma   90.00
#
_symmetry.space_group_name_H-M   'P 1'
#
loop_
_entity.id
_entity.type
_entity.pdbx_description
1 polymer ?
#
loop_
_entity_poly.entity_id
_entity_poly.type
_entity_poly.pdbx_seq_one_letter_code
_entity_poly.pdbx_strand_id
1 'polypeptide(L)'
;RNGRETWKGVKMSLIRGIHHVCLKCANEEEYKEVVHFYHEILELEIARTWSEGTMFRFGNAVLEVFANGGGKAETGIIRHFALATEDVDACVEKLKAAGYKVFVEPKDIVIPSNPEYKARIAFGRGPLGEEIEFFQER
;
A
#
# COMPACT_ATOMS: atom_id res chain seq x y z
N ARG A 1 -5.64 -23.64 11.44
CA ARG A 1 -4.33 -23.91 10.90
C ARG A 1 -3.34 -24.22 11.98
N ASN A 2 -2.63 -25.25 11.78
CA ASN A 2 -1.69 -25.73 12.76
C ASN A 2 -0.39 -24.97 12.70
N GLY A 3 -0.12 -24.24 13.74
CA GLY A 3 1.21 -23.71 13.94
C GLY A 3 1.67 -22.83 12.81
N ARG A 4 2.82 -23.11 12.27
CA ARG A 4 3.49 -22.23 11.35
C ARG A 4 3.31 -22.67 9.93
N GLU A 5 2.65 -21.83 9.18
CA GLU A 5 2.48 -22.02 7.77
C GLU A 5 3.77 -21.69 7.04
N THR A 6 3.86 -22.14 5.81
CA THR A 6 4.94 -21.74 4.93
C THR A 6 4.47 -20.62 4.01
N TRP A 7 5.37 -19.73 3.66
CA TRP A 7 5.16 -18.69 2.67
C TRP A 7 6.28 -18.80 1.66
N LYS A 8 5.93 -19.08 0.40
CA LYS A 8 6.91 -19.37 -0.66
C LYS A 8 7.93 -20.43 -0.25
N GLY A 9 7.47 -21.47 0.43
CA GLY A 9 8.34 -22.56 0.86
C GLY A 9 9.19 -22.29 2.08
N VAL A 10 9.05 -21.13 2.70
CA VAL A 10 9.81 -20.77 3.90
C VAL A 10 8.92 -20.93 5.12
N LYS A 11 9.43 -21.62 6.14
CA LYS A 11 8.72 -21.78 7.39
C LYS A 11 8.62 -20.44 8.09
N MET A 12 7.40 -20.06 8.47
CA MET A 12 7.16 -18.80 9.15
C MET A 12 7.69 -18.82 10.57
N SER A 13 8.26 -17.71 11.02
CA SER A 13 8.71 -17.49 12.39
C SER A 13 7.50 -17.19 13.31
N LEU A 14 7.78 -16.76 14.55
CA LEU A 14 6.75 -16.33 15.48
C LEU A 14 5.91 -15.18 14.89
N ILE A 15 6.55 -14.26 14.18
CA ILE A 15 5.86 -13.18 13.46
C ILE A 15 5.52 -13.71 12.08
N ARG A 16 4.24 -13.59 11.69
CA ARG A 16 3.72 -14.17 10.45
C ARG A 16 3.57 -13.18 9.30
N GLY A 17 3.86 -11.92 9.55
CA GLY A 17 3.76 -10.90 8.52
C GLY A 17 3.29 -9.57 9.09
N ILE A 18 2.95 -8.65 8.20
CA ILE A 18 2.39 -7.36 8.56
C ILE A 18 0.88 -7.52 8.68
N HIS A 19 0.31 -7.15 9.85
CA HIS A 19 -1.14 -7.20 10.06
C HIS A 19 -1.82 -6.00 9.39
N HIS A 20 -1.32 -4.81 9.63
CA HIS A 20 -1.89 -3.61 9.04
C HIS A 20 -0.87 -2.48 8.95
N VAL A 21 -1.16 -1.54 8.05
CA VAL A 21 -0.50 -0.24 7.94
C VAL A 21 -1.55 0.80 8.29
N CYS A 22 -1.18 1.81 9.08
CA CYS A 22 -2.11 2.83 9.55
C CYS A 22 -1.79 4.18 8.94
N LEU A 23 -2.80 4.85 8.42
CA LEU A 23 -2.73 6.24 7.96
C LEU A 23 -3.70 7.06 8.79
N LYS A 24 -3.29 8.24 9.23
CA LYS A 24 -4.15 9.15 9.98
C LYS A 24 -4.35 10.45 9.22
N CYS A 25 -5.61 10.81 9.02
CA CYS A 25 -6.01 12.02 8.32
C CYS A 25 -6.23 13.15 9.32
N ALA A 26 -5.95 14.37 8.89
CA ALA A 26 -6.07 15.55 9.75
C ALA A 26 -7.52 15.90 10.06
N ASN A 27 -8.42 15.64 9.12
CA ASN A 27 -9.82 16.04 9.22
C ASN A 27 -10.70 15.13 8.36
N GLU A 28 -12.01 15.35 8.45
CA GLU A 28 -13.00 14.54 7.75
C GLU A 28 -12.90 14.66 6.22
N GLU A 29 -12.58 15.85 5.72
CA GLU A 29 -12.44 16.09 4.29
C GLU A 29 -11.27 15.27 3.71
N GLU A 30 -10.12 15.34 4.38
CA GLU A 30 -8.95 14.54 3.99
C GLU A 30 -9.25 13.05 4.08
N TYR A 31 -9.96 12.63 5.12
CA TYR A 31 -10.38 11.24 5.29
C TYR A 31 -11.23 10.76 4.11
N LYS A 32 -12.20 11.56 3.68
CA LYS A 32 -13.04 11.20 2.53
C LYS A 32 -12.23 11.05 1.25
N GLU A 33 -11.25 11.93 1.06
CA GLU A 33 -10.35 11.85 -0.10
C GLU A 33 -9.52 10.57 -0.06
N VAL A 34 -8.98 10.21 1.12
CA VAL A 34 -8.18 9.00 1.29
C VAL A 34 -9.01 7.75 1.06
N VAL A 35 -10.22 7.70 1.61
CA VAL A 35 -11.12 6.57 1.39
C VAL A 35 -11.47 6.42 -0.09
N HIS A 36 -11.78 7.53 -0.76
CA HIS A 36 -12.06 7.52 -2.20
C HIS A 36 -10.86 6.98 -2.98
N PHE A 37 -9.67 7.43 -2.65
CA PHE A 37 -8.45 7.01 -3.33
C PHE A 37 -8.23 5.49 -3.22
N TYR A 38 -8.26 4.95 -2.02
CA TYR A 38 -7.97 3.53 -1.84
C TYR A 38 -9.12 2.62 -2.28
N HIS A 39 -10.36 3.05 -2.07
CA HIS A 39 -11.51 2.23 -2.43
C HIS A 39 -11.91 2.35 -3.91
N GLU A 40 -12.07 3.59 -4.40
CA GLU A 40 -12.57 3.80 -5.76
C GLU A 40 -11.46 3.75 -6.81
N ILE A 41 -10.34 4.42 -6.55
CA ILE A 41 -9.26 4.52 -7.54
C ILE A 41 -8.42 3.24 -7.56
N LEU A 42 -7.95 2.78 -6.40
CA LEU A 42 -7.14 1.56 -6.31
C LEU A 42 -7.96 0.29 -6.10
N GLU A 43 -9.27 0.41 -5.97
CA GLU A 43 -10.20 -0.72 -5.92
C GLU A 43 -9.99 -1.68 -4.74
N LEU A 44 -9.51 -1.17 -3.61
CA LEU A 44 -9.40 -1.98 -2.41
C LEU A 44 -10.78 -2.24 -1.80
N GLU A 45 -11.03 -3.47 -1.42
CA GLU A 45 -12.27 -3.85 -0.75
C GLU A 45 -12.31 -3.29 0.67
N ILE A 46 -13.42 -2.69 1.06
CA ILE A 46 -13.63 -2.26 2.44
C ILE A 46 -13.94 -3.50 3.29
N ALA A 47 -13.08 -3.78 4.26
CA ALA A 47 -13.28 -4.88 5.20
C ALA A 47 -14.26 -4.50 6.31
N ARG A 48 -14.16 -3.27 6.81
CA ARG A 48 -15.04 -2.72 7.84
C ARG A 48 -14.87 -1.22 7.95
N THR A 49 -15.87 -0.56 8.52
CA THR A 49 -15.84 0.87 8.79
C THR A 49 -16.54 1.15 10.11
N TRP A 50 -16.12 2.22 10.77
CA TRP A 50 -16.75 2.69 12.01
C TRP A 50 -16.66 4.21 12.07
N SER A 51 -17.13 4.80 13.14
CA SER A 51 -17.25 6.27 13.24
C SER A 51 -15.92 7.00 13.02
N GLU A 52 -14.79 6.39 13.34
CA GLU A 52 -13.49 7.05 13.29
C GLU A 52 -12.57 6.56 12.18
N GLY A 53 -12.95 5.53 11.45
CA GLY A 53 -12.03 4.98 10.47
C GLY A 53 -12.61 3.92 9.55
N THR A 54 -11.77 3.47 8.64
CA THR A 54 -12.06 2.42 7.67
C THR A 54 -10.85 1.50 7.56
N MET A 55 -11.11 0.21 7.41
CA MET A 55 -10.09 -0.78 7.10
C MET A 55 -10.35 -1.36 5.72
N PHE A 56 -9.31 -1.41 4.91
CA PHE A 56 -9.34 -1.99 3.57
C PHE A 56 -8.56 -3.30 3.55
N ARG A 57 -8.98 -4.23 2.73
CA ARG A 57 -8.21 -5.46 2.50
C ARG A 57 -7.03 -5.17 1.59
N PHE A 58 -5.89 -5.63 2.04
CA PHE A 58 -4.60 -5.44 1.42
C PHE A 58 -3.98 -6.82 1.13
N GLY A 59 -4.68 -7.64 0.35
CA GLY A 59 -4.28 -9.03 0.21
C GLY A 59 -4.39 -9.75 1.56
N ASN A 60 -3.27 -10.15 2.12
CA ASN A 60 -3.25 -10.80 3.43
C ASN A 60 -3.06 -9.83 4.61
N ALA A 61 -3.08 -8.53 4.35
CA ALA A 61 -2.92 -7.49 5.36
C ALA A 61 -4.08 -6.50 5.28
N VAL A 62 -4.02 -5.46 6.09
CA VAL A 62 -5.06 -4.43 6.19
C VAL A 62 -4.43 -3.05 6.09
N LEU A 63 -5.06 -2.17 5.34
CA LEU A 63 -4.79 -0.74 5.39
C LEU A 63 -5.87 -0.11 6.29
N GLU A 64 -5.43 0.53 7.36
CA GLU A 64 -6.32 1.19 8.33
C GLU A 64 -6.20 2.69 8.19
N VAL A 65 -7.33 3.38 8.01
CA VAL A 65 -7.35 4.83 7.83
C VAL A 65 -8.24 5.45 8.89
N PHE A 66 -7.69 6.40 9.64
CA PHE A 66 -8.41 7.12 10.68
C PHE A 66 -8.70 8.56 10.28
N ALA A 67 -9.85 9.04 10.72
CA ALA A 67 -10.28 10.43 10.51
C ALA A 67 -9.73 11.41 11.57
N ASN A 68 -9.10 10.90 12.64
CA ASN A 68 -8.77 11.66 13.83
C ASN A 68 -7.27 11.90 14.04
N GLY A 69 -6.52 12.02 12.96
CA GLY A 69 -5.09 12.30 13.04
C GLY A 69 -4.80 13.78 13.30
N GLY A 70 -3.54 14.08 13.56
CA GLY A 70 -3.09 15.44 13.87
C GLY A 70 -2.55 16.21 12.67
N GLY A 71 -2.80 15.78 11.45
CA GLY A 71 -2.27 16.40 10.24
C GLY A 71 -1.28 15.52 9.51
N LYS A 72 -0.74 16.03 8.41
CA LYS A 72 0.21 15.29 7.58
C LYS A 72 1.50 15.08 8.35
N ALA A 73 1.92 13.84 8.43
CA ALA A 73 3.18 13.49 9.05
C ALA A 73 4.35 13.85 8.14
N GLU A 74 5.45 14.27 8.73
CA GLU A 74 6.69 14.43 8.00
C GLU A 74 7.25 13.04 7.64
N THR A 75 8.16 13.01 6.67
CA THR A 75 8.81 11.77 6.29
C THR A 75 9.57 11.19 7.48
N GLY A 76 9.20 9.98 7.86
CA GLY A 76 9.79 9.27 8.98
C GLY A 76 10.69 8.12 8.55
N ILE A 77 10.97 7.22 9.49
CA ILE A 77 11.80 6.04 9.25
C ILE A 77 11.12 5.09 8.25
N ILE A 78 9.80 4.94 8.36
CA ILE A 78 9.04 4.16 7.37
C ILE A 78 8.80 5.06 6.17
N ARG A 79 9.48 4.79 5.07
CA ARG A 79 9.50 5.66 3.89
C ARG A 79 8.33 5.40 2.95
N HIS A 80 7.98 4.16 2.74
CA HIS A 80 6.89 3.79 1.85
C HIS A 80 6.34 2.43 2.24
N PHE A 81 5.23 2.07 1.64
CA PHE A 81 4.75 0.70 1.62
C PHE A 81 4.54 0.28 0.17
N ALA A 82 4.68 -1.01 -0.09
CA ALA A 82 4.54 -1.54 -1.44
C ALA A 82 3.23 -2.32 -1.58
N LEU A 83 2.55 -2.08 -2.69
CA LEU A 83 1.34 -2.80 -3.09
C LEU A 83 1.73 -3.85 -4.12
N ALA A 84 1.45 -5.10 -3.82
CA ALA A 84 1.66 -6.18 -4.77
C ALA A 84 0.62 -6.07 -5.88
N THR A 85 1.05 -6.17 -7.11
CA THR A 85 0.16 -6.13 -8.27
C THR A 85 0.71 -7.00 -9.38
N GLU A 86 -0.15 -7.40 -10.29
CA GLU A 86 0.27 -8.11 -11.51
C GLU A 86 0.34 -7.15 -12.71
N ASP A 87 0.03 -5.87 -12.50
CA ASP A 87 0.03 -4.87 -13.57
C ASP A 87 0.39 -3.49 -13.03
N VAL A 88 1.68 -3.23 -12.92
CA VAL A 88 2.21 -1.94 -12.45
C VAL A 88 1.77 -0.80 -13.36
N ASP A 89 1.78 -1.04 -14.67
CA ASP A 89 1.43 0.01 -15.65
C ASP A 89 -0.02 0.48 -15.49
N ALA A 90 -0.94 -0.46 -15.27
CA ALA A 90 -2.34 -0.12 -15.05
C ALA A 90 -2.52 0.69 -13.74
N CYS A 91 -1.79 0.34 -12.69
CA CYS A 91 -1.84 1.10 -11.44
C CYS A 91 -1.39 2.55 -11.64
N VAL A 92 -0.30 2.74 -12.38
CA VAL A 92 0.24 4.06 -12.67
C VAL A 92 -0.75 4.89 -13.50
N GLU A 93 -1.39 4.29 -14.48
CA GLU A 93 -2.39 4.99 -15.29
C GLU A 93 -3.58 5.46 -14.44
N LYS A 94 -4.02 4.64 -13.49
CA LYS A 94 -5.10 5.02 -12.57
C LYS A 94 -4.69 6.22 -11.70
N LEU A 95 -3.46 6.23 -11.18
CA LEU A 95 -2.98 7.36 -10.40
C LEU A 95 -2.94 8.64 -11.24
N LYS A 96 -2.36 8.56 -12.42
CA LYS A 96 -2.26 9.72 -13.32
C LYS A 96 -3.64 10.25 -13.71
N ALA A 97 -4.55 9.38 -14.07
CA ALA A 97 -5.91 9.76 -14.45
C ALA A 97 -6.64 10.46 -13.30
N ALA A 98 -6.34 10.11 -12.07
CA ALA A 98 -6.93 10.72 -10.88
C ALA A 98 -6.18 11.99 -10.42
N GLY A 99 -5.11 12.37 -11.11
CA GLY A 99 -4.35 13.59 -10.79
C GLY A 99 -3.27 13.43 -9.74
N TYR A 100 -2.92 12.21 -9.39
CA TYR A 100 -1.87 11.96 -8.41
C TYR A 100 -0.50 11.85 -9.07
N LYS A 101 0.53 12.22 -8.33
CA LYS A 101 1.89 12.27 -8.85
C LYS A 101 2.50 10.87 -8.90
N VAL A 102 3.10 10.54 -10.04
CA VAL A 102 3.97 9.38 -10.21
C VAL A 102 5.39 9.92 -10.33
N PHE A 103 6.28 9.56 -9.41
CA PHE A 103 7.64 10.09 -9.41
C PHE A 103 8.70 9.06 -9.82
N VAL A 104 8.32 7.78 -9.91
CA VAL A 104 9.12 6.75 -10.59
C VAL A 104 8.19 6.03 -11.55
N GLU A 105 8.42 6.23 -12.84
CA GLU A 105 7.64 5.58 -13.89
C GLU A 105 7.88 4.07 -13.89
N PRO A 106 6.93 3.28 -14.42
CA PRO A 106 7.11 1.83 -14.49
C PRO A 106 8.43 1.45 -15.14
N LYS A 107 9.17 0.59 -14.47
CA LYS A 107 10.43 0.08 -15.00
C LYS A 107 10.73 -1.30 -14.44
N ASP A 108 11.42 -2.10 -15.24
CA ASP A 108 11.94 -3.38 -14.79
C ASP A 108 13.24 -3.15 -14.03
N ILE A 109 13.37 -3.83 -12.90
CA ILE A 109 14.57 -3.79 -12.07
C ILE A 109 15.06 -5.19 -11.76
N VAL A 110 16.32 -5.27 -11.40
CA VAL A 110 16.93 -6.47 -10.86
C VAL A 110 17.56 -6.09 -9.53
N ILE A 111 17.05 -6.67 -8.45
CA ILE A 111 17.66 -6.50 -7.13
C ILE A 111 18.80 -7.50 -7.05
N PRO A 112 20.06 -7.06 -6.86
CA PRO A 112 21.23 -7.94 -6.91
C PRO A 112 21.40 -8.72 -5.61
N SER A 113 20.33 -9.35 -5.16
CA SER A 113 20.34 -10.24 -4.01
C SER A 113 20.74 -11.64 -4.44
N ASN A 114 20.89 -12.54 -3.50
CA ASN A 114 21.18 -13.94 -3.76
C ASN A 114 20.12 -14.82 -3.13
N PRO A 115 19.19 -15.39 -3.89
CA PRO A 115 19.08 -15.32 -5.35
C PRO A 115 18.66 -13.93 -5.84
N GLU A 116 18.99 -13.63 -7.08
CA GLU A 116 18.65 -12.40 -7.76
C GLU A 116 17.11 -12.24 -7.81
N TYR A 117 16.62 -11.01 -7.62
CA TYR A 117 15.19 -10.75 -7.53
C TYR A 117 14.78 -9.75 -8.61
N LYS A 118 14.00 -10.23 -9.58
CA LYS A 118 13.51 -9.41 -10.68
C LYS A 118 12.12 -8.90 -10.37
N ALA A 119 11.87 -7.64 -10.71
CA ALA A 119 10.57 -7.02 -10.49
C ALA A 119 10.32 -5.91 -11.49
N ARG A 120 9.06 -5.55 -11.65
CA ARG A 120 8.66 -4.31 -12.29
C ARG A 120 8.04 -3.42 -11.23
N ILE A 121 8.50 -2.17 -11.16
CA ILE A 121 8.09 -1.26 -10.08
C ILE A 121 7.70 0.11 -10.61
N ALA A 122 6.96 0.84 -9.79
CA ALA A 122 6.70 2.26 -9.96
C ALA A 122 6.43 2.87 -8.58
N PHE A 123 6.60 4.19 -8.46
CA PHE A 123 6.28 4.90 -7.23
C PHE A 123 5.38 6.09 -7.52
N GLY A 124 4.40 6.26 -6.66
CA GLY A 124 3.51 7.41 -6.68
C GLY A 124 3.26 7.94 -5.28
N ARG A 125 2.52 9.05 -5.21
CA ARG A 125 2.13 9.63 -3.93
C ARG A 125 0.63 9.55 -3.78
N GLY A 126 0.18 9.13 -2.60
CA GLY A 126 -1.23 9.15 -2.25
C GLY A 126 -1.67 10.53 -1.73
N PRO A 127 -2.95 10.65 -1.34
CA PRO A 127 -3.54 11.93 -0.95
C PRO A 127 -2.95 12.57 0.29
N LEU A 128 -2.27 11.82 1.14
CA LEU A 128 -1.58 12.35 2.33
C LEU A 128 -0.11 12.68 2.04
N GLY A 129 0.35 12.48 0.81
CA GLY A 129 1.76 12.60 0.45
C GLY A 129 2.55 11.33 0.73
N GLU A 130 1.87 10.27 1.15
CA GLU A 130 2.51 8.99 1.41
C GLU A 130 3.10 8.41 0.12
N GLU A 131 4.28 7.82 0.23
CA GLU A 131 4.92 7.17 -0.89
C GLU A 131 4.38 5.75 -1.01
N ILE A 132 3.91 5.43 -2.20
CA ILE A 132 3.35 4.11 -2.53
C ILE A 132 4.18 3.51 -3.63
N GLU A 133 4.69 2.31 -3.40
CA GLU A 133 5.35 1.53 -4.43
C GLU A 133 4.35 0.51 -4.99
N PHE A 134 4.31 0.36 -6.31
CA PHE A 134 3.63 -0.76 -6.95
C PHE A 134 4.70 -1.77 -7.35
N PHE A 135 4.51 -3.00 -6.92
CA PHE A 135 5.56 -4.03 -7.03
C PHE A 135 5.00 -5.28 -7.69
N GLN A 136 5.58 -5.64 -8.82
CA GLN A 136 5.21 -6.81 -9.59
C GLN A 136 6.40 -7.75 -9.68
N GLU A 137 6.30 -8.90 -9.04
CA GLU A 137 7.34 -9.92 -9.14
C GLU A 137 7.43 -10.46 -10.56
N ARG A 138 8.65 -10.70 -11.03
CA ARG A 138 8.91 -11.23 -12.37
C ARG A 138 9.52 -12.62 -12.31
#